data_e27410e6fc4515008ff0d6cd7d294149
#
_entry.id   e27410e6fc4515008ff0d6cd7d294149
#
_cell.length_a   1.000
_cell.length_b   1.000
_cell.length_c   1.000
_cell.angle_alpha   90.00
_cell.angle_beta   90.00
_cell.angle_gamma   90.00
#
_symmetry.space_group_name_H-M   'P 1'
#
loop_
_entity.id
_entity.type
_entity.pdbx_description
1 polymer ?
#
loop_
_entity_poly.entity_id
_entity_poly.type
_entity_poly.pdbx_seq_one_letter_code
_entity_poly.pdbx_strand_id
1 'polypeptide(L)'
;MEKVLRKRAWRDLKENKFRYFALAFLIIISMYLVISLVGAADTIVDGTTKQAKKHKLEDGQFQVFVPLTTKQKENFTKKGLTVEETFYLDFRQKDGSKLRIFKNRKKVNKINLDEGRLAKNKSEVVVEKRYAQEHNLKTGSKITIDGNFYKITGIGSVPDYDACYEKLSDSTVDSKQFGLAFVTEDAYENLKDNENSIQSEEYIYAYRLNGAMTQKQLKNKLKKITFNPDDVDDPYFKDYWEETAGKKDDIKDGIKKLTDASTQMSDGLNKLSENNETLQKGADQIFQAYLKTAESQLTSFGVTSLTENNYASILKRLIAKSN
;
A
#
# COMPACT_ATOMS: atom_id res chain seq x y z
N MET A 1 -44.83 -27.00 -51.39
CA MET A 1 -43.63 -26.19 -51.32
C MET A 1 -42.58 -26.71 -50.35
N GLU A 2 -42.90 -27.07 -49.13
CA GLU A 2 -41.93 -27.55 -48.10
C GLU A 2 -41.11 -28.80 -48.49
N LYS A 3 -41.69 -29.81 -49.10
CA LYS A 3 -40.97 -31.04 -49.51
C LYS A 3 -39.86 -30.75 -50.55
N VAL A 4 -40.07 -29.78 -51.46
CA VAL A 4 -39.10 -29.42 -52.50
C VAL A 4 -37.95 -28.63 -51.87
N LEU A 5 -38.22 -27.72 -50.94
CA LEU A 5 -37.20 -26.93 -50.21
C LEU A 5 -36.34 -27.87 -49.33
N ARG A 6 -36.89 -28.83 -48.63
CA ARG A 6 -36.16 -29.85 -47.87
C ARG A 6 -35.25 -30.70 -48.73
N LYS A 7 -35.70 -31.14 -49.91
CA LYS A 7 -34.85 -31.89 -50.86
C LYS A 7 -33.70 -31.04 -51.41
N ARG A 8 -33.94 -29.75 -51.65
CA ARG A 8 -32.90 -28.81 -52.12
C ARG A 8 -31.87 -28.56 -51.01
N ALA A 9 -32.28 -28.30 -49.80
CA ALA A 9 -31.39 -28.14 -48.64
C ALA A 9 -30.50 -29.38 -48.41
N TRP A 10 -31.07 -30.59 -48.49
CA TRP A 10 -30.33 -31.83 -48.38
C TRP A 10 -29.29 -32.05 -49.48
N ARG A 11 -29.58 -31.61 -50.71
CA ARG A 11 -28.68 -31.71 -51.86
C ARG A 11 -27.52 -30.70 -51.69
N ASP A 12 -27.84 -29.47 -51.34
CA ASP A 12 -26.84 -28.41 -51.01
C ASP A 12 -25.89 -28.84 -49.90
N LEU A 13 -26.43 -29.49 -48.86
CA LEU A 13 -25.63 -29.99 -47.74
C LEU A 13 -24.68 -31.12 -48.20
N LYS A 14 -25.14 -32.01 -49.10
CA LYS A 14 -24.30 -33.10 -49.63
C LYS A 14 -23.20 -32.56 -50.58
N GLU A 15 -23.53 -31.61 -51.43
CA GLU A 15 -22.60 -31.01 -52.38
C GLU A 15 -21.50 -30.18 -51.67
N ASN A 16 -21.85 -29.51 -50.58
CA ASN A 16 -20.95 -28.66 -49.82
C ASN A 16 -20.57 -29.23 -48.42
N LYS A 17 -20.54 -30.55 -48.29
CA LYS A 17 -20.35 -31.22 -46.97
C LYS A 17 -19.12 -30.75 -46.16
N PHE A 18 -17.98 -30.50 -46.81
CA PHE A 18 -16.76 -30.01 -46.17
C PHE A 18 -16.94 -28.61 -45.57
N ARG A 19 -17.64 -27.73 -46.28
CA ARG A 19 -17.90 -26.34 -45.81
C ARG A 19 -18.83 -26.34 -44.59
N TYR A 20 -19.89 -27.15 -44.59
CA TYR A 20 -20.83 -27.26 -43.48
C TYR A 20 -20.18 -27.99 -42.28
N PHE A 21 -19.36 -29.01 -42.56
CA PHE A 21 -18.59 -29.69 -41.54
C PHE A 21 -17.58 -28.74 -40.86
N ALA A 22 -16.82 -27.96 -41.64
CA ALA A 22 -15.90 -26.98 -41.11
C ALA A 22 -16.62 -25.92 -40.25
N LEU A 23 -17.80 -25.43 -40.70
CA LEU A 23 -18.60 -24.50 -39.93
C LEU A 23 -19.09 -25.08 -38.61
N ALA A 24 -19.65 -26.31 -38.67
CA ALA A 24 -20.12 -27.05 -37.48
C ALA A 24 -18.96 -27.29 -36.50
N PHE A 25 -17.82 -27.70 -37.01
CA PHE A 25 -16.62 -27.93 -36.21
C PHE A 25 -16.10 -26.63 -35.53
N LEU A 26 -16.12 -25.54 -36.26
CA LEU A 26 -15.76 -24.23 -35.71
C LEU A 26 -16.71 -23.77 -34.60
N ILE A 27 -18.03 -24.00 -34.76
CA ILE A 27 -19.00 -23.71 -33.71
C ILE A 27 -18.75 -24.58 -32.48
N ILE A 28 -18.53 -25.90 -32.67
CA ILE A 28 -18.26 -26.84 -31.57
C ILE A 28 -16.99 -26.44 -30.81
N ILE A 29 -15.90 -26.10 -31.52
CA ILE A 29 -14.66 -25.66 -30.87
C ILE A 29 -14.90 -24.36 -30.10
N SER A 30 -15.61 -23.39 -30.69
CA SER A 30 -15.91 -22.13 -30.02
C SER A 30 -16.72 -22.33 -28.74
N MET A 31 -17.75 -23.17 -28.79
CA MET A 31 -18.55 -23.51 -27.60
C MET A 31 -17.69 -24.26 -26.56
N TYR A 32 -16.87 -25.20 -26.98
CA TYR A 32 -15.95 -25.93 -26.10
C TYR A 32 -14.97 -25.01 -25.40
N LEU A 33 -14.38 -24.06 -26.12
CA LEU A 33 -13.46 -23.08 -25.54
C LEU A 33 -14.15 -22.21 -24.48
N VAL A 34 -15.35 -21.70 -24.78
CA VAL A 34 -16.10 -20.89 -23.81
C VAL A 34 -16.44 -21.69 -22.55
N ILE A 35 -16.97 -22.91 -22.71
CA ILE A 35 -17.34 -23.79 -21.58
C ILE A 35 -16.08 -24.15 -20.76
N SER A 36 -14.98 -24.49 -21.43
CA SER A 36 -13.71 -24.81 -20.77
C SER A 36 -13.15 -23.62 -19.98
N LEU A 37 -13.22 -22.41 -20.55
CA LEU A 37 -12.72 -21.21 -19.90
C LEU A 37 -13.56 -20.86 -18.66
N VAL A 38 -14.89 -20.90 -18.78
CA VAL A 38 -15.81 -20.65 -17.65
C VAL A 38 -15.62 -21.71 -16.57
N GLY A 39 -15.58 -23.00 -16.95
CA GLY A 39 -15.37 -24.10 -16.01
C GLY A 39 -14.01 -24.04 -15.30
N ALA A 40 -12.96 -23.63 -15.99
CA ALA A 40 -11.64 -23.39 -15.39
C ALA A 40 -11.68 -22.22 -14.39
N ALA A 41 -12.32 -21.11 -14.76
CA ALA A 41 -12.47 -19.96 -13.88
C ALA A 41 -13.25 -20.32 -12.60
N ASP A 42 -14.39 -21.01 -12.73
CA ASP A 42 -15.19 -21.46 -11.59
C ASP A 42 -14.41 -22.42 -10.68
N THR A 43 -13.62 -23.33 -11.27
CA THR A 43 -12.80 -24.28 -10.52
C THR A 43 -11.73 -23.55 -9.70
N ILE A 44 -11.09 -22.52 -10.28
CA ILE A 44 -10.08 -21.70 -9.59
C ILE A 44 -10.74 -20.93 -8.45
N VAL A 45 -11.85 -20.22 -8.71
CA VAL A 45 -12.55 -19.42 -7.69
C VAL A 45 -13.06 -20.29 -6.55
N ASP A 46 -13.65 -21.44 -6.87
CA ASP A 46 -14.12 -22.40 -5.85
C ASP A 46 -12.96 -22.99 -5.04
N GLY A 47 -11.88 -23.36 -5.72
CA GLY A 47 -10.69 -23.91 -5.10
C GLY A 47 -10.05 -22.93 -4.12
N THR A 48 -9.81 -21.70 -4.56
CA THR A 48 -9.23 -20.63 -3.71
C THR A 48 -10.15 -20.28 -2.54
N THR A 49 -11.46 -20.19 -2.78
CA THR A 49 -12.45 -19.91 -1.72
C THR A 49 -12.49 -21.03 -0.66
N LYS A 50 -12.46 -22.28 -1.10
CA LYS A 50 -12.43 -23.46 -0.18
C LYS A 50 -11.14 -23.48 0.63
N GLN A 51 -10.00 -23.23 -0.01
CA GLN A 51 -8.70 -23.16 0.67
C GLN A 51 -8.66 -21.99 1.67
N ALA A 52 -9.13 -20.80 1.28
CA ALA A 52 -9.21 -19.64 2.17
C ALA A 52 -10.03 -19.93 3.43
N LYS A 53 -11.20 -20.59 3.28
CA LYS A 53 -12.03 -21.00 4.42
C LYS A 53 -11.37 -22.07 5.29
N LYS A 54 -10.81 -23.12 4.67
CA LYS A 54 -10.16 -24.24 5.36
C LYS A 54 -8.96 -23.78 6.19
N HIS A 55 -8.14 -22.92 5.62
CA HIS A 55 -6.92 -22.44 6.27
C HIS A 55 -7.11 -21.10 6.99
N LYS A 56 -8.36 -20.65 7.13
CA LYS A 56 -8.73 -19.44 7.88
C LYS A 56 -7.94 -18.21 7.42
N LEU A 57 -7.98 -17.96 6.10
CA LEU A 57 -7.39 -16.74 5.54
C LEU A 57 -7.84 -15.52 6.33
N GLU A 58 -6.93 -14.61 6.59
CA GLU A 58 -7.17 -13.36 7.28
C GLU A 58 -8.15 -12.45 6.53
N ASP A 59 -8.89 -11.62 7.26
CA ASP A 59 -9.66 -10.51 6.71
C ASP A 59 -8.80 -9.26 6.53
N GLY A 60 -7.59 -9.27 7.08
CA GLY A 60 -6.56 -8.26 6.96
C GLY A 60 -5.51 -8.38 8.06
N GLN A 61 -4.53 -7.50 7.98
CA GLN A 61 -3.45 -7.40 8.94
C GLN A 61 -3.23 -5.96 9.40
N PHE A 62 -2.60 -5.79 10.55
CA PHE A 62 -2.11 -4.50 11.02
C PHE A 62 -0.74 -4.67 11.67
N GLN A 63 0.08 -3.65 11.54
CA GLN A 63 1.40 -3.58 12.14
C GLN A 63 1.40 -2.56 13.28
N VAL A 64 2.17 -2.84 14.30
CA VAL A 64 2.38 -1.98 15.47
C VAL A 64 3.87 -1.88 15.75
N PHE A 65 4.29 -0.79 16.36
CA PHE A 65 5.71 -0.59 16.72
C PHE A 65 6.11 -1.39 17.98
N VAL A 66 5.13 -1.78 18.77
CA VAL A 66 5.32 -2.48 20.05
C VAL A 66 4.35 -3.65 20.10
N PRO A 67 4.79 -4.83 20.51
CA PRO A 67 3.89 -5.98 20.63
C PRO A 67 2.71 -5.68 21.57
N LEU A 68 1.52 -6.15 21.16
CA LEU A 68 0.32 -6.03 21.99
C LEU A 68 0.48 -6.83 23.27
N THR A 69 0.16 -6.21 24.39
CA THR A 69 0.11 -6.90 25.68
C THR A 69 -0.95 -8.01 25.69
N THR A 70 -0.79 -9.00 26.56
CA THR A 70 -1.76 -10.09 26.73
C THR A 70 -3.18 -9.55 26.97
N LYS A 71 -3.32 -8.51 27.80
CA LYS A 71 -4.60 -7.84 28.07
C LYS A 71 -5.23 -7.20 26.84
N GLN A 72 -4.42 -6.59 25.97
CA GLN A 72 -4.91 -6.02 24.71
C GLN A 72 -5.37 -7.12 23.75
N LYS A 73 -4.59 -8.22 23.61
CA LYS A 73 -4.97 -9.40 22.79
C LYS A 73 -6.26 -10.05 23.29
N GLU A 74 -6.41 -10.23 24.61
CA GLU A 74 -7.65 -10.74 25.21
C GLU A 74 -8.86 -9.84 24.94
N ASN A 75 -8.66 -8.53 24.97
CA ASN A 75 -9.73 -7.56 24.68
C ASN A 75 -10.27 -7.69 23.25
N PHE A 76 -9.41 -8.00 22.28
CA PHE A 76 -9.85 -8.30 20.92
C PHE A 76 -10.61 -9.62 20.86
N THR A 77 -10.11 -10.66 21.52
CA THR A 77 -10.74 -11.98 21.58
C THR A 77 -12.13 -11.93 22.24
N LYS A 78 -12.26 -11.23 23.37
CA LYS A 78 -13.55 -11.02 24.06
C LYS A 78 -14.58 -10.30 23.19
N LYS A 79 -14.13 -9.52 22.20
CA LYS A 79 -14.99 -8.84 21.23
C LYS A 79 -15.24 -9.65 19.96
N GLY A 80 -14.91 -10.94 19.96
CA GLY A 80 -15.18 -11.87 18.86
C GLY A 80 -14.16 -11.86 17.71
N LEU A 81 -13.09 -11.05 17.80
CA LEU A 81 -12.01 -11.11 16.82
C LEU A 81 -11.11 -12.33 17.09
N THR A 82 -10.64 -12.93 16.00
CA THR A 82 -9.48 -13.82 16.09
C THR A 82 -8.26 -13.04 15.65
N VAL A 83 -7.23 -13.00 16.47
CA VAL A 83 -5.95 -12.34 16.17
C VAL A 83 -4.84 -13.38 16.30
N GLU A 84 -3.89 -13.37 15.38
CA GLU A 84 -2.68 -14.19 15.39
C GLU A 84 -1.45 -13.35 15.12
N GLU A 85 -0.37 -13.62 15.86
CA GLU A 85 0.94 -13.02 15.64
C GLU A 85 1.55 -13.64 14.39
N THR A 86 1.88 -12.80 13.41
CA THR A 86 2.55 -13.18 12.18
C THR A 86 3.92 -12.50 12.09
N PHE A 87 4.58 -12.41 13.26
CA PHE A 87 5.93 -11.88 13.39
C PHE A 87 6.92 -12.75 12.65
N TYR A 88 7.96 -12.16 12.11
CA TYR A 88 8.97 -12.90 11.36
C TYR A 88 10.38 -12.37 11.59
N LEU A 89 11.34 -13.26 11.33
CA LEU A 89 12.77 -12.98 11.27
C LEU A 89 13.30 -13.41 9.90
N ASP A 90 14.14 -12.58 9.30
CA ASP A 90 14.73 -12.87 7.98
C ASP A 90 16.19 -13.30 8.15
N PHE A 91 16.53 -14.48 7.61
CA PHE A 91 17.89 -15.03 7.64
C PHE A 91 18.43 -15.26 6.25
N ARG A 92 19.70 -14.87 6.03
CA ARG A 92 20.41 -15.16 4.79
C ARG A 92 20.94 -16.59 4.81
N GLN A 93 20.69 -17.32 3.75
CA GLN A 93 21.21 -18.68 3.56
C GLN A 93 22.59 -18.65 2.92
N LYS A 94 23.33 -19.79 2.96
CA LYS A 94 24.69 -19.92 2.41
C LYS A 94 24.75 -19.68 0.90
N ASP A 95 23.67 -19.95 0.18
CA ASP A 95 23.53 -19.72 -1.27
C ASP A 95 23.13 -18.29 -1.62
N GLY A 96 22.98 -17.41 -0.62
CA GLY A 96 22.59 -16.02 -0.78
C GLY A 96 21.09 -15.78 -0.73
N SER A 97 20.26 -16.82 -0.78
CA SER A 97 18.81 -16.71 -0.65
C SER A 97 18.41 -16.22 0.74
N LYS A 98 17.18 -15.73 0.86
CA LYS A 98 16.59 -15.26 2.11
C LYS A 98 15.47 -16.20 2.53
N LEU A 99 15.49 -16.59 3.80
CA LEU A 99 14.44 -17.39 4.40
C LEU A 99 13.77 -16.59 5.51
N ARG A 100 12.46 -16.34 5.35
CA ARG A 100 11.61 -15.69 6.34
C ARG A 100 11.03 -16.72 7.28
N ILE A 101 11.32 -16.58 8.55
CA ILE A 101 10.96 -17.54 9.59
C ILE A 101 9.77 -17.03 10.39
N PHE A 102 8.74 -17.85 10.51
CA PHE A 102 7.54 -17.60 11.31
C PHE A 102 7.38 -18.67 12.39
N LYS A 103 6.63 -18.32 13.42
CA LYS A 103 6.07 -19.33 14.33
C LYS A 103 4.99 -20.16 13.63
N ASN A 104 4.79 -21.41 14.02
CA ASN A 104 3.67 -22.22 13.57
C ASN A 104 2.34 -21.51 13.81
N ARG A 105 1.55 -21.27 12.76
CA ARG A 105 0.27 -20.59 12.83
C ARG A 105 -0.86 -21.51 13.28
N LYS A 106 -1.67 -21.07 14.24
CA LYS A 106 -2.70 -21.91 14.89
C LYS A 106 -4.13 -21.46 14.57
N LYS A 107 -4.38 -20.15 14.45
CA LYS A 107 -5.73 -19.54 14.40
C LYS A 107 -6.08 -18.94 13.07
N VAL A 108 -5.16 -18.20 12.44
CA VAL A 108 -5.34 -17.47 11.19
C VAL A 108 -4.23 -17.89 10.24
N ASN A 109 -4.47 -17.85 8.94
CA ASN A 109 -3.51 -18.22 7.89
C ASN A 109 -2.80 -19.55 8.15
N LYS A 110 -3.56 -20.58 8.48
CA LYS A 110 -3.02 -21.89 8.85
C LYS A 110 -2.23 -22.49 7.69
N ILE A 111 -1.11 -23.14 8.04
CA ILE A 111 -0.27 -23.83 7.08
C ILE A 111 -1.06 -24.97 6.43
N ASN A 112 -1.11 -25.00 5.10
CA ASN A 112 -1.58 -26.10 4.30
C ASN A 112 -0.40 -27.00 3.98
N LEU A 113 -0.31 -28.14 4.63
CA LEU A 113 0.73 -29.11 4.39
C LEU A 113 0.43 -29.94 3.14
N ASP A 114 1.36 -29.98 2.21
CA ASP A 114 1.36 -30.91 1.09
C ASP A 114 2.00 -32.24 1.50
N GLU A 115 3.05 -32.19 2.36
CA GLU A 115 3.77 -33.36 2.84
C GLU A 115 4.15 -33.21 4.31
N GLY A 116 4.19 -34.31 5.02
CA GLY A 116 4.71 -34.39 6.39
C GLY A 116 3.79 -33.81 7.45
N ARG A 117 4.36 -33.13 8.42
CA ARG A 117 3.65 -32.54 9.59
C ARG A 117 4.29 -31.23 10.03
N LEU A 118 3.57 -30.47 10.86
CA LEU A 118 4.11 -29.28 11.52
C LEU A 118 5.31 -29.64 12.42
N ALA A 119 6.22 -28.67 12.57
CA ALA A 119 7.31 -28.74 13.54
C ALA A 119 6.75 -28.89 14.97
N LYS A 120 7.33 -29.82 15.75
CA LYS A 120 6.98 -30.08 17.14
C LYS A 120 8.13 -29.82 18.11
N ASN A 121 9.37 -29.88 17.62
CA ASN A 121 10.58 -29.72 18.41
C ASN A 121 11.39 -28.51 17.92
N LYS A 122 12.28 -28.00 18.77
CA LYS A 122 13.16 -26.85 18.49
C LYS A 122 14.06 -27.01 17.26
N SER A 123 14.38 -28.24 16.86
CA SER A 123 15.23 -28.58 15.71
C SER A 123 14.43 -29.00 14.48
N GLU A 124 13.13 -28.69 14.42
CA GLU A 124 12.26 -29.04 13.32
C GLU A 124 11.74 -27.80 12.61
N VAL A 125 11.49 -27.90 11.30
CA VAL A 125 11.02 -26.82 10.46
C VAL A 125 10.06 -27.33 9.39
N VAL A 126 9.07 -26.54 9.04
CA VAL A 126 8.26 -26.67 7.82
C VAL A 126 8.74 -25.63 6.83
N VAL A 127 8.96 -26.02 5.58
CA VAL A 127 9.47 -25.15 4.52
C VAL A 127 8.36 -24.90 3.49
N GLU A 128 8.34 -23.69 2.93
CA GLU A 128 7.43 -23.35 1.86
C GLU A 128 7.70 -24.20 0.61
N LYS A 129 6.64 -24.59 -0.07
CA LYS A 129 6.66 -25.58 -1.16
C LYS A 129 7.55 -25.18 -2.34
N ARG A 130 7.40 -23.97 -2.87
CA ARG A 130 8.14 -23.52 -4.06
C ARG A 130 9.62 -23.35 -3.75
N TYR A 131 9.94 -22.79 -2.59
CA TYR A 131 11.31 -22.70 -2.12
C TYR A 131 11.92 -24.10 -1.96
N ALA A 132 11.18 -25.03 -1.35
CA ALA A 132 11.64 -26.41 -1.21
C ALA A 132 11.91 -27.08 -2.57
N GLN A 133 11.07 -26.84 -3.57
CA GLN A 133 11.26 -27.36 -4.94
C GLN A 133 12.50 -26.78 -5.61
N GLU A 134 12.70 -25.46 -5.56
CA GLU A 134 13.85 -24.80 -6.19
C GLU A 134 15.19 -25.19 -5.54
N HIS A 135 15.20 -25.47 -4.24
CA HIS A 135 16.38 -25.88 -3.50
C HIS A 135 16.50 -27.41 -3.33
N ASN A 136 15.67 -28.21 -4.02
CA ASN A 136 15.67 -29.67 -3.96
C ASN A 136 15.54 -30.23 -2.53
N LEU A 137 14.82 -29.52 -1.65
CA LEU A 137 14.59 -29.92 -0.27
C LEU A 137 13.41 -30.90 -0.20
N LYS A 138 13.54 -31.91 0.66
CA LYS A 138 12.50 -32.94 0.90
C LYS A 138 12.23 -33.10 2.38
N THR A 139 11.07 -33.61 2.72
CA THR A 139 10.77 -34.04 4.08
C THR A 139 11.80 -35.02 4.58
N GLY A 140 12.38 -34.76 5.76
CA GLY A 140 13.50 -35.54 6.32
C GLY A 140 14.88 -34.95 6.05
N SER A 141 15.03 -34.05 5.06
CA SER A 141 16.27 -33.32 4.81
C SER A 141 16.60 -32.36 5.95
N LYS A 142 17.85 -31.89 5.97
CA LYS A 142 18.30 -30.84 6.91
C LYS A 142 18.50 -29.53 6.17
N ILE A 143 18.12 -28.45 6.81
CA ILE A 143 18.42 -27.08 6.37
C ILE A 143 19.17 -26.36 7.49
N THR A 144 20.05 -25.45 7.15
CA THR A 144 20.79 -24.63 8.13
C THR A 144 20.13 -23.28 8.26
N ILE A 145 19.76 -22.85 9.44
CA ILE A 145 19.22 -21.51 9.73
C ILE A 145 20.04 -20.96 10.89
N ASP A 146 20.63 -19.80 10.72
CA ASP A 146 21.48 -19.17 11.72
C ASP A 146 22.58 -20.13 12.28
N GLY A 147 23.27 -20.86 11.39
CA GLY A 147 24.31 -21.81 11.77
C GLY A 147 23.81 -23.12 12.38
N ASN A 148 22.55 -23.25 12.73
CA ASN A 148 21.95 -24.41 13.36
C ASN A 148 21.24 -25.31 12.33
N PHE A 149 21.28 -26.63 12.56
CA PHE A 149 20.62 -27.61 11.69
C PHE A 149 19.18 -27.85 12.14
N TYR A 150 18.26 -27.70 11.19
CA TYR A 150 16.85 -28.01 11.36
C TYR A 150 16.45 -29.17 10.45
N LYS A 151 15.69 -30.13 10.97
CA LYS A 151 15.10 -31.22 10.19
C LYS A 151 13.80 -30.73 9.56
N ILE A 152 13.66 -30.85 8.25
CA ILE A 152 12.43 -30.56 7.53
C ILE A 152 11.41 -31.65 7.85
N THR A 153 10.34 -31.31 8.54
CA THR A 153 9.28 -32.24 8.95
C THR A 153 8.02 -32.10 8.11
N GLY A 154 7.91 -31.06 7.33
CA GLY A 154 6.80 -30.83 6.42
C GLY A 154 7.15 -29.82 5.34
N ILE A 155 6.41 -29.91 4.25
CA ILE A 155 6.43 -28.96 3.14
C ILE A 155 5.01 -28.51 2.89
N GLY A 156 4.79 -27.20 2.71
CA GLY A 156 3.44 -26.68 2.53
C GLY A 156 3.40 -25.21 2.10
N SER A 157 2.23 -24.65 2.13
CA SER A 157 1.97 -23.26 1.74
C SER A 157 1.08 -22.57 2.77
N VAL A 158 0.99 -21.26 2.70
CA VAL A 158 0.10 -20.45 3.53
C VAL A 158 -0.73 -19.52 2.65
N PRO A 159 -1.99 -19.27 3.00
CA PRO A 159 -2.90 -18.56 2.11
C PRO A 159 -2.60 -17.07 1.96
N ASP A 160 -1.91 -16.45 2.91
CA ASP A 160 -1.48 -15.05 2.86
C ASP A 160 -0.21 -14.81 2.03
N TYR A 161 0.50 -15.90 1.67
CA TYR A 161 1.64 -15.92 0.74
C TYR A 161 1.35 -16.87 -0.44
N ASP A 162 0.18 -16.78 -1.03
CA ASP A 162 -0.17 -17.55 -2.23
C ASP A 162 0.79 -17.20 -3.40
N ALA A 163 1.16 -15.93 -3.50
CA ALA A 163 2.33 -15.46 -4.23
C ALA A 163 3.40 -15.05 -3.22
N CYS A 164 4.50 -15.83 -3.14
CA CYS A 164 5.55 -15.63 -2.14
C CYS A 164 6.50 -14.50 -2.55
N TYR A 165 6.04 -13.24 -2.42
CA TYR A 165 6.85 -12.05 -2.64
C TYR A 165 7.68 -11.73 -1.39
N GLU A 166 8.92 -11.28 -1.57
CA GLU A 166 9.72 -10.75 -0.48
C GLU A 166 9.17 -9.39 -0.02
N LYS A 167 8.83 -8.54 -1.00
CA LYS A 167 8.30 -7.19 -0.79
C LYS A 167 7.02 -6.99 -1.61
N LEU A 168 6.13 -6.15 -1.12
CA LEU A 168 4.90 -5.77 -1.85
C LEU A 168 5.16 -5.05 -3.19
N SER A 169 6.37 -4.51 -3.38
CA SER A 169 6.79 -3.86 -4.62
C SER A 169 7.27 -4.83 -5.70
N ASP A 170 7.47 -6.10 -5.36
CA ASP A 170 8.00 -7.08 -6.30
C ASP A 170 6.96 -7.43 -7.36
N SER A 171 7.38 -7.50 -8.61
CA SER A 171 6.51 -7.81 -9.75
C SER A 171 6.47 -9.29 -10.09
N THR A 172 7.44 -10.08 -9.60
CA THR A 172 7.59 -11.51 -9.87
C THR A 172 7.96 -12.27 -8.61
N VAL A 173 7.51 -13.52 -8.50
CA VAL A 173 7.92 -14.44 -7.44
C VAL A 173 9.24 -15.06 -7.82
N ASP A 174 10.25 -14.96 -6.94
CA ASP A 174 11.54 -15.61 -7.10
C ASP A 174 11.81 -16.55 -5.91
N SER A 175 11.34 -17.79 -6.03
CA SER A 175 11.49 -18.81 -4.99
C SER A 175 12.93 -19.37 -4.87
N LYS A 176 13.85 -18.96 -5.76
CA LYS A 176 15.29 -19.23 -5.60
C LYS A 176 15.93 -18.25 -4.63
N GLN A 177 15.41 -17.01 -4.57
CA GLN A 177 15.98 -15.96 -3.74
C GLN A 177 15.24 -15.76 -2.42
N PHE A 178 13.95 -16.14 -2.36
CA PHE A 178 13.13 -15.91 -1.19
C PHE A 178 12.18 -17.08 -0.92
N GLY A 179 12.07 -17.46 0.37
CA GLY A 179 11.16 -18.49 0.84
C GLY A 179 10.68 -18.27 2.26
N LEU A 180 9.74 -19.11 2.69
CA LEU A 180 9.18 -19.07 4.04
C LEU A 180 9.52 -20.38 4.76
N ALA A 181 9.66 -20.26 6.09
CA ALA A 181 9.75 -21.42 6.95
C ALA A 181 8.99 -21.18 8.26
N PHE A 182 8.54 -22.27 8.86
CA PHE A 182 7.73 -22.25 10.07
C PHE A 182 8.34 -23.17 11.12
N VAL A 183 8.57 -22.65 12.29
CA VAL A 183 9.20 -23.34 13.41
C VAL A 183 8.30 -23.32 14.65
N THR A 184 8.69 -24.04 15.69
CA THR A 184 8.02 -23.94 17.00
C THR A 184 8.29 -22.57 17.61
N GLU A 185 7.46 -22.18 18.57
CA GLU A 185 7.64 -20.95 19.34
C GLU A 185 9.01 -20.89 20.02
N ASP A 186 9.40 -21.98 20.69
CA ASP A 186 10.71 -22.08 21.35
C ASP A 186 11.91 -21.97 20.37
N ALA A 187 11.76 -22.50 19.14
CA ALA A 187 12.80 -22.35 18.12
C ALA A 187 12.88 -20.93 17.60
N TYR A 188 11.74 -20.28 17.46
CA TYR A 188 11.65 -18.90 17.03
C TYR A 188 12.29 -17.93 18.03
N GLU A 189 11.96 -18.08 19.32
CA GLU A 189 12.56 -17.25 20.37
C GLU A 189 14.08 -17.46 20.45
N ASN A 190 14.59 -18.70 20.32
CA ASN A 190 16.02 -18.92 20.26
C ASN A 190 16.70 -18.24 19.05
N LEU A 191 16.03 -18.20 17.90
CA LEU A 191 16.54 -17.48 16.71
C LEU A 191 16.53 -15.98 16.91
N LYS A 192 15.53 -15.46 17.62
CA LYS A 192 15.43 -14.04 17.97
C LYS A 192 16.53 -13.65 18.95
N ASP A 193 16.75 -14.43 20.00
CA ASP A 193 17.76 -14.17 21.02
C ASP A 193 19.20 -14.15 20.49
N ASN A 194 19.47 -14.81 19.37
CA ASN A 194 20.77 -14.79 18.71
C ASN A 194 21.09 -13.49 17.99
N GLU A 195 20.10 -12.62 17.74
CA GLU A 195 20.22 -11.30 17.10
C GLU A 195 20.90 -11.31 15.71
N ASN A 196 20.92 -12.45 15.01
CA ASN A 196 21.54 -12.62 13.69
C ASN A 196 20.55 -12.42 12.53
N SER A 197 19.32 -11.97 12.82
CA SER A 197 18.35 -11.62 11.78
C SER A 197 18.83 -10.44 10.93
N ILE A 198 18.50 -10.45 9.63
CA ILE A 198 18.87 -9.38 8.69
C ILE A 198 18.27 -8.03 9.12
N GLN A 199 17.10 -8.07 9.75
CA GLN A 199 16.38 -6.91 10.25
C GLN A 199 15.68 -7.26 11.56
N SER A 200 15.30 -6.23 12.32
CA SER A 200 14.51 -6.41 13.55
C SER A 200 13.16 -7.03 13.26
N GLU A 201 12.62 -7.73 14.26
CA GLU A 201 11.30 -8.36 14.20
C GLU A 201 10.21 -7.33 13.91
N GLU A 202 9.33 -7.62 12.97
CA GLU A 202 8.17 -6.80 12.69
C GLU A 202 6.94 -7.35 13.40
N TYR A 203 6.23 -6.50 14.15
CA TYR A 203 5.06 -6.88 14.94
C TYR A 203 3.78 -6.78 14.12
N ILE A 204 3.55 -7.79 13.28
CA ILE A 204 2.38 -7.90 12.39
C ILE A 204 1.35 -8.84 13.00
N TYR A 205 0.11 -8.41 13.02
CA TYR A 205 -1.04 -9.19 13.50
C TYR A 205 -2.02 -9.44 12.37
N ALA A 206 -2.20 -10.70 12.03
CA ALA A 206 -3.28 -11.16 11.16
C ALA A 206 -4.59 -11.25 11.95
N TYR A 207 -5.71 -10.82 11.37
CA TYR A 207 -6.99 -10.87 12.08
C TYR A 207 -8.12 -11.42 11.24
N ARG A 208 -9.12 -11.98 11.93
CA ARG A 208 -10.44 -12.31 11.38
C ARG A 208 -11.52 -11.62 12.19
N LEU A 209 -12.40 -10.92 11.48
CA LEU A 209 -13.48 -10.14 12.10
C LEU A 209 -14.61 -11.02 12.61
N ASN A 210 -14.83 -12.20 12.02
CA ASN A 210 -15.86 -13.16 12.38
C ASN A 210 -17.28 -12.56 12.48
N GLY A 211 -17.56 -11.46 11.77
CA GLY A 211 -18.81 -10.71 11.87
C GLY A 211 -18.98 -9.86 13.14
N ALA A 212 -17.98 -9.83 14.04
CA ALA A 212 -18.07 -9.15 15.33
C ALA A 212 -17.96 -7.62 15.21
N MET A 213 -17.27 -7.13 14.19
CA MET A 213 -17.12 -5.70 13.90
C MET A 213 -16.70 -5.46 12.45
N THR A 214 -16.76 -4.21 12.01
CA THR A 214 -16.25 -3.79 10.70
C THR A 214 -14.77 -3.41 10.77
N GLN A 215 -14.08 -3.43 9.62
CA GLN A 215 -12.69 -2.94 9.52
C GLN A 215 -12.53 -1.50 10.03
N LYS A 216 -13.51 -0.63 9.74
CA LYS A 216 -13.50 0.76 10.22
C LYS A 216 -13.56 0.85 11.75
N GLN A 217 -14.36 0.01 12.38
CA GLN A 217 -14.44 -0.06 13.84
C GLN A 217 -13.15 -0.59 14.46
N LEU A 218 -12.53 -1.61 13.83
CA LEU A 218 -11.22 -2.12 14.26
C LEU A 218 -10.16 -1.03 14.14
N LYS A 219 -10.05 -0.37 12.98
CA LYS A 219 -9.10 0.74 12.77
C LYS A 219 -9.24 1.85 13.82
N ASN A 220 -10.48 2.22 14.17
CA ASN A 220 -10.73 3.23 15.21
C ASN A 220 -10.32 2.76 16.62
N LYS A 221 -10.38 1.46 16.87
CA LYS A 221 -9.89 0.89 18.15
C LYS A 221 -8.37 0.84 18.20
N LEU A 222 -7.72 0.41 17.11
CA LEU A 222 -6.27 0.38 17.00
C LEU A 222 -5.64 1.77 17.21
N LYS A 223 -6.25 2.82 16.64
CA LYS A 223 -5.79 4.22 16.85
C LYS A 223 -5.87 4.69 18.32
N LYS A 224 -6.65 4.02 19.16
CA LYS A 224 -6.79 4.35 20.58
C LYS A 224 -5.90 3.51 21.49
N ILE A 225 -5.11 2.59 20.92
CA ILE A 225 -4.16 1.81 21.71
C ILE A 225 -3.01 2.75 22.07
N THR A 226 -2.81 2.90 23.36
CA THR A 226 -1.63 3.53 23.92
C THR A 226 -0.63 2.44 24.28
N PHE A 227 0.62 2.68 24.06
CA PHE A 227 1.71 1.80 24.47
C PHE A 227 2.69 2.58 25.34
N ASN A 228 3.37 1.87 26.24
CA ASN A 228 4.49 2.41 26.99
C ASN A 228 5.77 1.93 26.32
N PRO A 229 6.65 2.83 25.83
CA PRO A 229 7.92 2.44 25.25
C PRO A 229 8.81 1.62 26.17
N ASP A 230 8.70 1.83 27.50
CA ASP A 230 9.49 1.11 28.50
C ASP A 230 9.12 -0.38 28.61
N ASP A 231 7.92 -0.78 28.11
CA ASP A 231 7.46 -2.17 28.08
C ASP A 231 8.01 -2.96 26.88
N VAL A 232 8.88 -2.35 26.06
CA VAL A 232 9.45 -2.97 24.86
C VAL A 232 10.78 -3.61 25.20
N ASP A 233 10.89 -4.91 25.00
CA ASP A 233 12.14 -5.65 25.21
C ASP A 233 13.05 -5.70 23.96
N ASP A 234 12.61 -5.14 22.83
CA ASP A 234 13.40 -5.11 21.61
C ASP A 234 14.51 -4.06 21.70
N PRO A 235 15.80 -4.44 21.69
CA PRO A 235 16.93 -3.51 21.77
C PRO A 235 16.93 -2.49 20.64
N TYR A 236 16.65 -2.93 19.39
CA TYR A 236 16.61 -2.05 18.22
C TYR A 236 15.53 -0.98 18.32
N PHE A 237 14.38 -1.35 18.92
CA PHE A 237 13.32 -0.39 19.18
C PHE A 237 13.70 0.61 20.24
N LYS A 238 14.37 0.18 21.32
CA LYS A 238 14.84 1.07 22.39
C LYS A 238 15.81 2.09 21.84
N ASP A 239 16.80 1.67 21.07
CA ASP A 239 17.77 2.55 20.43
C ASP A 239 17.08 3.54 19.49
N TYR A 240 16.17 3.06 18.63
CA TYR A 240 15.39 3.91 17.73
C TYR A 240 14.50 4.89 18.49
N TRP A 241 13.87 4.45 19.58
CA TRP A 241 13.00 5.28 20.41
C TRP A 241 13.80 6.37 21.14
N GLU A 242 14.94 6.01 21.73
CA GLU A 242 15.83 6.97 22.41
C GLU A 242 16.36 8.01 21.42
N GLU A 243 16.77 7.61 20.22
CA GLU A 243 17.18 8.52 19.16
C GLU A 243 16.01 9.43 18.71
N THR A 244 14.82 8.89 18.56
CA THR A 244 13.64 9.64 18.13
C THR A 244 13.08 10.53 19.24
N ALA A 245 13.06 10.06 20.49
CA ALA A 245 12.66 10.85 21.65
C ALA A 245 13.64 11.99 21.95
N GLY A 246 14.94 11.75 21.75
CA GLY A 246 15.97 12.79 21.86
C GLY A 246 15.78 13.92 20.83
N LYS A 247 15.28 13.61 19.65
CA LYS A 247 14.95 14.60 18.59
C LYS A 247 13.61 15.31 18.80
N LYS A 248 12.80 14.91 19.77
CA LYS A 248 11.48 15.51 20.02
C LYS A 248 11.58 17.00 20.35
N ASP A 249 12.56 17.40 21.14
CA ASP A 249 12.78 18.78 21.50
C ASP A 249 13.31 19.58 20.30
N ASP A 250 14.16 19.00 19.47
CA ASP A 250 14.65 19.60 18.23
C ASP A 250 13.49 19.85 17.24
N ILE A 251 12.58 18.89 17.11
CA ILE A 251 11.36 19.02 16.28
C ILE A 251 10.45 20.13 16.84
N LYS A 252 10.25 20.18 18.14
CA LYS A 252 9.46 21.20 18.82
C LYS A 252 10.04 22.61 18.61
N ASP A 253 11.37 22.73 18.74
CA ASP A 253 12.08 23.97 18.48
C ASP A 253 12.04 24.35 16.99
N GLY A 254 12.14 23.38 16.10
CA GLY A 254 11.96 23.58 14.66
C GLY A 254 10.56 24.10 14.30
N ILE A 255 9.52 23.50 14.88
CA ILE A 255 8.12 23.95 14.71
C ILE A 255 7.95 25.37 15.23
N LYS A 256 8.53 25.69 16.41
CA LYS A 256 8.48 27.04 16.97
C LYS A 256 9.14 28.06 16.04
N LYS A 257 10.36 27.77 15.57
CA LYS A 257 11.07 28.63 14.60
C LYS A 257 10.27 28.84 13.32
N LEU A 258 9.61 27.79 12.81
CA LEU A 258 8.77 27.89 11.62
C LEU A 258 7.52 28.75 11.86
N THR A 259 6.91 28.63 13.03
CA THR A 259 5.76 29.46 13.44
C THR A 259 6.18 30.94 13.56
N ASP A 260 7.31 31.22 14.20
CA ASP A 260 7.84 32.58 14.36
C ASP A 260 8.17 33.20 12.99
N ALA A 261 8.81 32.43 12.09
CA ALA A 261 9.11 32.88 10.73
C ALA A 261 7.82 33.14 9.90
N SER A 262 6.79 32.30 10.06
CA SER A 262 5.49 32.49 9.41
C SER A 262 4.80 33.77 9.89
N THR A 263 4.88 34.07 11.19
CA THR A 263 4.36 35.31 11.77
C THR A 263 5.10 36.52 11.21
N GLN A 264 6.44 36.49 11.19
CA GLN A 264 7.26 37.57 10.61
C GLN A 264 6.96 37.79 9.12
N MET A 265 6.73 36.72 8.36
CA MET A 265 6.33 36.82 6.95
C MET A 265 4.96 37.48 6.80
N SER A 266 3.99 37.12 7.65
CA SER A 266 2.67 37.75 7.67
C SER A 266 2.75 39.25 7.96
N ASP A 267 3.54 39.62 8.98
CA ASP A 267 3.76 41.04 9.34
C ASP A 267 4.47 41.80 8.22
N GLY A 268 5.44 41.18 7.56
CA GLY A 268 6.11 41.72 6.39
C GLY A 268 5.16 41.97 5.21
N LEU A 269 4.25 41.03 4.93
CA LEU A 269 3.23 41.17 3.89
C LEU A 269 2.23 42.28 4.21
N ASN A 270 1.82 42.43 5.48
CA ASN A 270 0.94 43.51 5.91
C ASN A 270 1.61 44.87 5.70
N LYS A 271 2.86 45.04 6.12
CA LYS A 271 3.68 46.24 5.87
C LYS A 271 3.84 46.56 4.39
N LEU A 272 4.06 45.53 3.57
CA LEU A 272 4.15 45.68 2.12
C LEU A 272 2.83 46.20 1.53
N SER A 273 1.71 45.65 1.99
CA SER A 273 0.35 46.10 1.60
C SER A 273 0.12 47.56 1.97
N GLU A 274 0.43 47.97 3.22
CA GLU A 274 0.31 49.36 3.70
C GLU A 274 1.21 50.31 2.89
N ASN A 275 2.43 49.91 2.60
CA ASN A 275 3.34 50.70 1.77
C ASN A 275 2.84 50.84 0.33
N ASN A 276 2.21 49.79 -0.22
CA ASN A 276 1.64 49.84 -1.56
C ASN A 276 0.45 50.79 -1.62
N GLU A 277 -0.41 50.80 -0.60
CA GLU A 277 -1.51 51.79 -0.50
C GLU A 277 -0.96 53.22 -0.38
N THR A 278 0.11 53.44 0.38
CA THR A 278 0.76 54.73 0.51
C THR A 278 1.39 55.20 -0.80
N LEU A 279 2.04 54.29 -1.53
CA LEU A 279 2.58 54.57 -2.87
C LEU A 279 1.48 54.94 -3.86
N GLN A 280 0.38 54.19 -3.85
CA GLN A 280 -0.77 54.46 -4.73
C GLN A 280 -1.40 55.84 -4.44
N LYS A 281 -1.62 56.16 -3.17
CA LYS A 281 -2.07 57.50 -2.76
C LYS A 281 -1.13 58.63 -3.19
N GLY A 282 0.19 58.37 -3.04
CA GLY A 282 1.21 59.30 -3.50
C GLY A 282 1.21 59.49 -5.01
N ALA A 283 1.09 58.39 -5.77
CA ALA A 283 1.00 58.48 -7.23
C ALA A 283 -0.26 59.22 -7.68
N ASP A 284 -1.41 58.99 -7.03
CA ASP A 284 -2.63 59.70 -7.32
C ASP A 284 -2.50 61.20 -7.02
N GLN A 285 -1.89 61.58 -5.89
CA GLN A 285 -1.64 63.00 -5.54
C GLN A 285 -0.72 63.69 -6.58
N ILE A 286 0.34 63.01 -7.01
CA ILE A 286 1.24 63.56 -8.04
C ILE A 286 0.48 63.70 -9.36
N PHE A 287 -0.29 62.72 -9.74
CA PHE A 287 -1.09 62.77 -10.95
C PHE A 287 -2.10 63.92 -10.93
N GLN A 288 -2.83 64.10 -9.84
CA GLN A 288 -3.80 65.22 -9.65
C GLN A 288 -3.06 66.57 -9.69
N ALA A 289 -1.84 66.70 -9.13
CA ALA A 289 -1.03 67.90 -9.21
C ALA A 289 -0.62 68.21 -10.66
N TYR A 290 -0.24 67.20 -11.43
CA TYR A 290 0.05 67.34 -12.86
C TYR A 290 -1.17 67.78 -13.65
N LEU A 291 -2.35 67.17 -13.41
CA LEU A 291 -3.59 67.58 -14.04
C LEU A 291 -3.93 69.03 -13.78
N LYS A 292 -3.79 69.50 -12.50
CA LYS A 292 -4.05 70.86 -12.12
C LYS A 292 -3.04 71.84 -12.74
N THR A 293 -1.79 71.46 -12.86
CA THR A 293 -0.77 72.28 -13.54
C THR A 293 -1.08 72.39 -15.01
N ALA A 294 -1.40 71.27 -15.68
CA ALA A 294 -1.78 71.24 -17.08
C ALA A 294 -3.06 72.01 -17.35
N GLU A 295 -4.07 71.96 -16.47
CA GLU A 295 -5.28 72.75 -16.54
C GLU A 295 -4.96 74.24 -16.55
N SER A 296 -4.11 74.71 -15.58
CA SER A 296 -3.69 76.09 -15.50
C SER A 296 -2.99 76.57 -16.80
N GLN A 297 -2.14 75.73 -17.38
CA GLN A 297 -1.42 76.07 -18.64
C GLN A 297 -2.37 76.06 -19.87
N LEU A 298 -3.38 75.25 -19.88
CA LEU A 298 -4.30 75.07 -21.01
C LEU A 298 -5.56 75.97 -20.88
N THR A 299 -5.68 76.78 -19.83
CA THR A 299 -6.79 77.74 -19.65
C THR A 299 -6.91 78.71 -20.82
N SER A 300 -5.79 79.17 -21.38
CA SER A 300 -5.75 80.02 -22.54
C SER A 300 -6.26 79.37 -23.82
N PHE A 301 -6.34 78.05 -23.85
CA PHE A 301 -6.92 77.27 -24.97
C PHE A 301 -8.36 76.84 -24.72
N GLY A 302 -9.01 77.40 -23.69
CA GLY A 302 -10.40 77.14 -23.35
C GLY A 302 -10.67 75.85 -22.55
N VAL A 303 -9.66 75.31 -21.92
CA VAL A 303 -9.80 74.13 -21.02
C VAL A 303 -10.08 74.69 -19.61
N THR A 304 -11.27 74.44 -19.08
CA THR A 304 -11.76 74.92 -17.79
C THR A 304 -11.76 73.87 -16.70
N SER A 305 -11.59 72.61 -17.05
CA SER A 305 -11.46 71.50 -16.11
C SER A 305 -10.73 70.33 -16.77
N LEU A 306 -9.69 69.85 -16.12
CA LEU A 306 -8.90 68.65 -16.52
C LEU A 306 -8.94 67.64 -15.38
N THR A 307 -9.58 66.52 -15.66
CA THR A 307 -9.77 65.42 -14.67
C THR A 307 -9.15 64.11 -15.23
N GLU A 308 -8.98 63.15 -14.32
CA GLU A 308 -8.53 61.82 -14.64
C GLU A 308 -9.40 61.17 -15.74
N ASN A 309 -10.69 61.40 -15.77
CA ASN A 309 -11.63 60.81 -16.74
C ASN A 309 -11.64 61.52 -18.08
N ASN A 310 -11.22 62.79 -18.20
CA ASN A 310 -11.34 63.57 -19.40
C ASN A 310 -10.02 64.03 -20.04
N TYR A 311 -8.88 63.94 -19.35
CA TYR A 311 -7.61 64.50 -19.81
C TYR A 311 -7.21 63.93 -21.16
N ALA A 312 -7.35 62.60 -21.38
CA ALA A 312 -6.95 61.98 -22.62
C ALA A 312 -7.78 62.45 -23.83
N SER A 313 -9.08 62.67 -23.63
CA SER A 313 -9.97 63.14 -24.69
C SER A 313 -9.79 64.65 -25.01
N ILE A 314 -9.48 65.46 -23.99
CA ILE A 314 -9.17 66.87 -24.15
C ILE A 314 -7.85 67.06 -24.91
N LEU A 315 -6.79 66.31 -24.51
CA LEU A 315 -5.49 66.36 -25.18
C LEU A 315 -5.58 65.94 -26.67
N LYS A 316 -6.33 64.84 -26.97
CA LYS A 316 -6.58 64.45 -28.35
C LYS A 316 -7.26 65.55 -29.18
N ARG A 317 -8.22 66.24 -28.58
CA ARG A 317 -8.96 67.35 -29.24
C ARG A 317 -8.09 68.60 -29.49
N LEU A 318 -7.17 68.92 -28.55
CA LEU A 318 -6.22 70.03 -28.73
C LEU A 318 -5.18 69.72 -29.80
N ILE A 319 -4.64 68.52 -29.82
CA ILE A 319 -3.71 68.07 -30.87
C ILE A 319 -4.39 68.11 -32.24
N ALA A 320 -5.64 67.63 -32.35
CA ALA A 320 -6.39 67.69 -33.64
C ALA A 320 -6.74 69.09 -34.12
N LYS A 321 -6.71 70.11 -33.27
CA LYS A 321 -6.90 71.52 -33.63
C LYS A 321 -5.62 72.25 -33.96
N SER A 322 -4.46 71.69 -33.61
CA SER A 322 -3.14 72.28 -33.86
C SER A 322 -2.51 71.80 -35.17
N ASN A 323 -3.05 70.76 -35.79
CA ASN A 323 -2.77 70.30 -37.16
C ASN A 323 -3.81 70.84 -38.13
#